data_fb405f990beae256703bbb86d0b12fa2
#
_entry.id   fb405f990beae256703bbb86d0b12fa2
#
_cell.length_a   1.000
_cell.length_b   1.000
_cell.length_c   1.000
_cell.angle_alpha   90.00
_cell.angle_beta   90.00
_cell.angle_gamma   90.00
#
_symmetry.space_group_name_H-M   'P 1'
#
loop_
_entity.id
_entity.type
_entity.pdbx_description
1 polymer ?
#
loop_
_entity_poly.entity_id
_entity_poly.type
_entity_poly.pdbx_seq_one_letter_code
_entity_poly.pdbx_strand_id
1 'polypeptide(L)'
;MSKRALISVTDKSGVVEFARELNNLGYEVISTGNTFKILKENGVNAITIDEVTKFPEILDGRVKTLNPYIHGGILYKRDEKSHVDTVNEYNIGSIDLVVVNLYDFEGTLKAGKSHEEMIENI
;
A
#
# COMPACT_ATOMS: atom_id res chain seq x y z
N MET A 1 12.03 9.80 12.88
CA MET A 1 10.75 9.45 12.21
C MET A 1 10.69 7.95 11.97
N SER A 2 9.52 7.38 12.16
CA SER A 2 9.31 5.97 11.87
C SER A 2 9.41 5.72 10.37
N LYS A 3 10.04 4.63 10.00
CA LYS A 3 9.99 4.16 8.61
C LYS A 3 8.64 3.52 8.35
N ARG A 4 8.12 3.68 7.15
CA ARG A 4 6.83 3.12 6.78
C ARG A 4 6.94 2.30 5.50
N ALA A 5 6.19 1.21 5.45
CA ALA A 5 6.10 0.33 4.30
C ALA A 5 4.63 0.26 3.84
N LEU A 6 4.42 0.46 2.55
CA LEU A 6 3.11 0.28 1.93
C LEU A 6 3.07 -1.10 1.29
N ILE A 7 2.13 -1.92 1.72
CA ILE A 7 1.96 -3.28 1.18
C ILE A 7 0.58 -3.43 0.57
N SER A 8 0.53 -3.69 -0.72
CA SER A 8 -0.71 -3.93 -1.45
C SER A 8 -0.45 -5.03 -2.47
N VAL A 9 -0.82 -6.25 -2.13
CA VAL A 9 -0.50 -7.42 -2.94
C VAL A 9 -1.75 -8.22 -3.29
N THR A 10 -1.79 -8.75 -4.51
CA THR A 10 -2.83 -9.68 -4.97
C THR A 10 -2.48 -11.10 -4.53
N ASP A 11 -1.28 -11.56 -4.86
CA ASP A 11 -0.75 -12.82 -4.33
C ASP A 11 -0.21 -12.54 -2.93
N LYS A 12 -0.81 -13.17 -1.93
CA LYS A 12 -0.50 -12.93 -0.52
C LYS A 12 0.43 -13.98 0.08
N SER A 13 1.05 -14.81 -0.77
CA SER A 13 2.03 -15.81 -0.32
C SER A 13 3.19 -15.13 0.40
N GLY A 14 3.43 -15.53 1.64
CA GLY A 14 4.54 -15.00 2.44
C GLY A 14 4.37 -13.59 2.97
N VAL A 15 3.23 -12.92 2.69
CA VAL A 15 3.06 -11.50 3.08
C VAL A 15 3.02 -11.33 4.60
N VAL A 16 2.42 -12.27 5.32
CA VAL A 16 2.31 -12.19 6.78
C VAL A 16 3.68 -12.21 7.43
N GLU A 17 4.52 -13.16 7.04
CA GLU A 17 5.88 -13.29 7.59
C GLU A 17 6.73 -12.08 7.22
N PHE A 18 6.64 -11.62 5.99
CA PHE A 18 7.36 -10.45 5.52
C PHE A 18 6.98 -9.20 6.30
N ALA A 19 5.68 -8.96 6.46
CA ALA A 19 5.18 -7.81 7.20
C ALA A 19 5.55 -7.88 8.69
N ARG A 20 5.53 -9.07 9.27
CA ARG A 20 5.95 -9.27 10.66
C ARG A 20 7.41 -8.88 10.85
N GLU A 21 8.29 -9.29 9.91
CA GLU A 21 9.69 -8.91 9.94
C GLU A 21 9.87 -7.39 9.79
N LEU A 22 9.07 -6.74 8.98
CA LEU A 22 9.10 -5.29 8.85
C LEU A 22 8.73 -4.61 10.18
N ASN A 23 7.71 -5.12 10.88
CA ASN A 23 7.39 -4.63 12.23
C ASN A 23 8.58 -4.80 13.17
N ASN A 24 9.26 -5.95 13.12
CA ASN A 24 10.42 -6.22 13.97
C ASN A 24 11.58 -5.26 13.66
N LEU A 25 11.68 -4.80 12.43
CA LEU A 25 12.70 -3.83 12.01
C LEU A 25 12.31 -2.38 12.28
N GLY A 26 11.14 -2.16 12.88
CA GLY A 26 10.67 -0.82 13.22
C GLY A 26 9.85 -0.13 12.16
N TYR A 27 9.41 -0.84 11.13
CA TYR A 27 8.54 -0.28 10.10
C TYR A 27 7.08 -0.29 10.56
N GLU A 28 6.39 0.82 10.33
CA GLU A 28 4.94 0.86 10.38
C GLU A 28 4.43 0.36 9.03
N VAL A 29 3.51 -0.60 9.05
CA VAL A 29 2.96 -1.20 7.83
C VAL A 29 1.63 -0.54 7.51
N ILE A 30 1.50 -0.06 6.27
CA ILE A 30 0.26 0.50 5.71
C ILE A 30 -0.21 -0.48 4.65
N SER A 31 -1.46 -0.90 4.70
CA SER A 31 -1.96 -1.86 3.72
C SER A 31 -3.40 -1.58 3.30
N THR A 32 -3.81 -2.23 2.23
CA THR A 32 -5.12 -2.04 1.61
C THR A 32 -5.97 -3.29 1.71
N GLY A 33 -7.27 -3.11 1.74
CA GLY A 33 -8.29 -4.13 1.52
C GLY A 33 -8.01 -5.47 2.20
N ASN A 34 -7.99 -6.51 1.40
CA ASN A 34 -7.80 -7.88 1.89
C ASN A 34 -6.40 -8.12 2.45
N THR A 35 -5.39 -7.41 1.96
CA THR A 35 -4.03 -7.49 2.53
C THR A 35 -4.04 -7.06 3.98
N PHE A 36 -4.68 -5.93 4.28
CA PHE A 36 -4.82 -5.45 5.65
C PHE A 36 -5.54 -6.49 6.52
N LYS A 37 -6.65 -7.03 6.04
CA LYS A 37 -7.45 -8.01 6.76
C LYS A 37 -6.61 -9.23 7.15
N ILE A 38 -5.85 -9.79 6.22
CA ILE A 38 -5.00 -10.94 6.45
C ILE A 38 -3.91 -10.63 7.46
N LEU A 39 -3.29 -9.46 7.37
CA LEU A 39 -2.25 -9.06 8.30
C LEU A 39 -2.81 -8.94 9.72
N LYS A 40 -3.95 -8.30 9.89
CA LYS A 40 -4.58 -8.15 11.21
C LYS A 40 -5.01 -9.48 11.80
N GLU A 41 -5.56 -10.38 11.00
CA GLU A 41 -5.96 -11.71 11.44
C GLU A 41 -4.78 -12.54 11.95
N ASN A 42 -3.57 -12.24 11.48
CA ASN A 42 -2.34 -12.95 11.86
C ASN A 42 -1.48 -12.16 12.87
N GLY A 43 -2.04 -11.15 13.50
CA GLY A 43 -1.38 -10.43 14.57
C GLY A 43 -0.29 -9.46 14.14
N VAL A 44 -0.22 -9.13 12.86
CA VAL A 44 0.72 -8.12 12.35
C VAL A 44 0.16 -6.74 12.62
N ASN A 45 1.00 -5.84 13.12
CA ASN A 45 0.60 -4.45 13.37
C ASN A 45 0.59 -3.67 12.06
N ALA A 46 -0.59 -3.30 11.61
CA ALA A 46 -0.79 -2.59 10.35
C ALA A 46 -1.90 -1.56 10.49
N ILE A 47 -1.83 -0.50 9.67
CA ILE A 47 -2.88 0.50 9.55
C ILE A 47 -3.42 0.51 8.13
N THR A 48 -4.60 1.06 7.95
CA THR A 48 -5.24 1.12 6.63
C THR A 48 -4.82 2.37 5.86
N ILE A 49 -5.00 2.33 4.56
CA ILE A 49 -4.74 3.49 3.69
C ILE A 49 -5.58 4.68 4.12
N ASP A 50 -6.85 4.48 4.43
CA ASP A 50 -7.76 5.58 4.79
C ASP A 50 -7.38 6.24 6.13
N GLU A 51 -6.72 5.52 7.02
CA GLU A 51 -6.15 6.14 8.22
C GLU A 51 -5.05 7.16 7.86
N VAL A 52 -4.30 6.91 6.80
CA VAL A 52 -3.24 7.79 6.32
C VAL A 52 -3.79 8.93 5.49
N THR A 53 -4.66 8.62 4.54
CA THR A 53 -5.18 9.61 3.58
C THR A 53 -6.29 10.48 4.15
N LYS A 54 -6.97 10.01 5.20
CA LYS A 54 -8.19 10.61 5.76
C LYS A 54 -9.32 10.68 4.71
N PHE A 55 -9.26 9.77 3.75
CA PHE A 55 -10.25 9.69 2.68
C PHE A 55 -10.60 8.21 2.44
N PRO A 56 -11.89 7.85 2.37
CA PRO A 56 -12.27 6.44 2.19
C PRO A 56 -11.91 5.93 0.80
N GLU A 57 -11.77 4.62 0.69
CA GLU A 57 -11.69 3.98 -0.61
C GLU A 57 -13.03 4.18 -1.32
N ILE A 58 -12.98 4.53 -2.60
CA ILE A 58 -14.18 4.74 -3.39
C ILE A 58 -14.11 3.93 -4.67
N LEU A 59 -15.24 3.83 -5.36
CA LEU A 59 -15.34 3.12 -6.64
C LEU A 59 -14.86 1.67 -6.52
N ASP A 60 -15.31 0.99 -5.46
CA ASP A 60 -14.97 -0.41 -5.16
C ASP A 60 -13.46 -0.63 -5.02
N GLY A 61 -12.78 0.32 -4.39
CA GLY A 61 -11.34 0.23 -4.18
C GLY A 61 -10.48 0.60 -5.37
N ARG A 62 -11.10 1.08 -6.46
CA ARG A 62 -10.33 1.55 -7.63
C ARG A 62 -9.58 2.83 -7.35
N VAL A 63 -10.07 3.63 -6.40
CA VAL A 63 -9.41 4.86 -5.94
C VAL A 63 -9.17 4.72 -4.43
N LYS A 64 -7.93 4.60 -4.05
CA LYS A 64 -7.54 4.45 -2.63
C LYS A 64 -6.18 5.04 -2.31
N THR A 65 -5.20 4.91 -3.20
CA THR A 65 -3.84 5.41 -2.98
C THR A 65 -3.52 6.67 -3.78
N LEU A 66 -4.40 7.09 -4.65
CA LEU A 66 -4.22 8.31 -5.44
C LEU A 66 -4.49 9.53 -4.54
N ASN A 67 -3.50 9.88 -3.76
CA ASN A 67 -3.64 10.87 -2.69
C ASN A 67 -2.26 11.42 -2.34
N PRO A 68 -2.13 12.73 -2.08
CA PRO A 68 -0.84 13.34 -1.74
C PRO A 68 -0.17 12.73 -0.51
N TYR A 69 -0.93 12.23 0.46
CA TYR A 69 -0.34 11.59 1.65
C TYR A 69 0.36 10.28 1.32
N ILE A 70 -0.03 9.61 0.26
CA ILE A 70 0.62 8.39 -0.21
C ILE A 70 1.72 8.74 -1.21
N HIS A 71 1.37 9.41 -2.30
CA HIS A 71 2.35 9.70 -3.37
C HIS A 71 3.42 10.68 -2.93
N GLY A 72 3.07 11.66 -2.11
CA GLY A 72 4.07 12.58 -1.56
C GLY A 72 5.08 11.87 -0.67
N GLY A 73 4.61 10.91 0.14
CA GLY A 73 5.49 10.11 0.99
C GLY A 73 6.44 9.21 0.22
N ILE A 74 6.03 8.79 -0.98
CA ILE A 74 6.86 7.95 -1.85
C ILE A 74 7.82 8.79 -2.68
N LEU A 75 7.33 9.87 -3.26
CA LEU A 75 8.00 10.58 -4.36
C LEU A 75 8.91 11.73 -3.94
N TYR A 76 8.79 12.23 -2.70
CA TYR A 76 9.64 13.35 -2.33
C TYR A 76 11.12 12.94 -2.30
N LYS A 77 11.97 13.84 -2.76
CA LYS A 77 13.42 13.62 -2.72
C LYS A 77 13.93 13.92 -1.31
N ARG A 78 14.50 12.90 -0.66
CA ARG A 78 14.95 12.98 0.74
C ARG A 78 16.10 13.98 0.94
N ASP A 79 16.86 14.23 -0.10
CA ASP A 79 18.02 15.14 -0.10
C ASP A 79 17.69 16.54 -0.65
N GLU A 80 16.45 16.79 -1.05
CA GLU A 80 16.00 18.09 -1.57
C GLU A 80 15.28 18.87 -0.48
N LYS A 81 15.89 19.97 -0.01
CA LYS A 81 15.33 20.75 1.10
C LYS A 81 13.91 21.23 0.84
N SER A 82 13.62 21.72 -0.37
CA SER A 82 12.27 22.20 -0.70
C SER A 82 11.22 21.09 -0.60
N HIS A 83 11.58 19.85 -0.96
CA HIS A 83 10.70 18.71 -0.83
C HIS A 83 10.47 18.35 0.64
N VAL A 84 11.54 18.29 1.42
CA VAL A 84 11.46 17.99 2.85
C VAL A 84 10.59 19.03 3.55
N ASP A 85 10.79 20.30 3.27
CA ASP A 85 9.98 21.37 3.84
C ASP A 85 8.51 21.23 3.48
N THR A 86 8.20 20.87 2.24
CA THR A 86 6.82 20.69 1.77
C THR A 86 6.13 19.52 2.48
N VAL A 87 6.78 18.37 2.55
CA VAL A 87 6.15 17.22 3.23
C VAL A 87 5.94 17.48 4.71
N ASN A 88 6.84 18.22 5.35
CA ASN A 88 6.68 18.62 6.75
C ASN A 88 5.53 19.61 6.92
N GLU A 89 5.39 20.57 6.00
CA GLU A 89 4.31 21.54 6.03
C GLU A 89 2.93 20.89 5.96
N TYR A 90 2.77 19.89 5.09
CA TYR A 90 1.50 19.19 4.90
C TYR A 90 1.34 17.93 5.75
N ASN A 91 2.28 17.67 6.65
CA ASN A 91 2.27 16.48 7.51
C ASN A 91 2.23 15.17 6.73
N ILE A 92 2.97 15.13 5.64
CA ILE A 92 3.10 13.92 4.82
C ILE A 92 4.23 13.09 5.38
N GLY A 93 3.89 11.90 5.89
CA GLY A 93 4.90 10.98 6.41
C GLY A 93 5.63 10.25 5.29
N SER A 94 6.88 9.90 5.54
CA SER A 94 7.68 9.13 4.60
C SER A 94 7.08 7.74 4.36
N ILE A 95 7.15 7.27 3.12
CA ILE A 95 6.92 5.87 2.77
C ILE A 95 8.23 5.39 2.17
N ASP A 96 8.89 4.49 2.88
CA ASP A 96 10.28 4.11 2.61
C ASP A 96 10.39 2.81 1.82
N LEU A 97 9.31 2.03 1.80
CA LEU A 97 9.27 0.76 1.09
C LEU A 97 7.86 0.57 0.50
N VAL A 98 7.80 0.15 -0.74
CA VAL A 98 6.53 -0.19 -1.40
C VAL A 98 6.62 -1.64 -1.86
N VAL A 99 5.63 -2.43 -1.46
CA VAL A 99 5.56 -3.85 -1.82
C VAL A 99 4.25 -4.08 -2.56
N VAL A 100 4.35 -4.34 -3.84
CA VAL A 100 3.19 -4.58 -4.69
C VAL A 100 3.49 -5.75 -5.62
N ASN A 101 2.44 -6.43 -6.06
CA ASN A 101 2.53 -7.29 -7.22
C ASN A 101 1.34 -6.99 -8.13
N LEU A 102 1.45 -7.40 -9.38
CA LEU A 102 0.41 -7.12 -10.36
C LEU A 102 -0.78 -8.04 -10.16
N TYR A 103 -1.96 -7.61 -10.58
CA TYR A 103 -3.11 -8.47 -10.66
C TYR A 103 -2.79 -9.67 -11.55
N ASP A 104 -3.41 -10.83 -11.24
CA ASP A 104 -3.16 -12.08 -11.94
C ASP A 104 -3.94 -12.12 -13.26
N PHE A 105 -3.46 -11.34 -14.25
CA PHE A 105 -4.07 -11.28 -15.58
C PHE A 105 -3.99 -12.64 -16.29
N GLU A 106 -2.85 -13.32 -16.20
CA GLU A 106 -2.69 -14.64 -16.80
C GLU A 106 -3.64 -15.68 -16.19
N GLY A 107 -3.78 -15.69 -14.89
CA GLY A 107 -4.71 -16.58 -14.20
C GLY A 107 -6.16 -16.29 -14.58
N THR A 108 -6.52 -15.02 -14.70
CA THR A 108 -7.84 -14.60 -15.14
C THR A 108 -8.12 -15.07 -16.58
N LEU A 109 -7.14 -14.92 -17.46
CA LEU A 109 -7.22 -15.36 -18.85
C LEU A 109 -7.35 -16.89 -18.94
N LYS A 110 -6.52 -17.63 -18.19
CA LYS A 110 -6.54 -19.09 -18.17
C LYS A 110 -7.84 -19.64 -17.60
N ALA A 111 -8.46 -18.93 -16.68
CA ALA A 111 -9.75 -19.31 -16.11
C ALA A 111 -10.94 -19.03 -17.05
N GLY A 112 -10.69 -18.44 -18.21
CA GLY A 112 -11.73 -18.13 -19.19
C GLY A 112 -12.68 -17.02 -18.76
N LYS A 113 -12.19 -16.09 -17.99
CA LYS A 113 -12.99 -14.97 -17.49
C LYS A 113 -13.31 -13.97 -18.59
N SER A 114 -14.35 -13.16 -18.39
CA SER A 114 -14.80 -12.19 -19.37
C SER A 114 -13.74 -11.11 -19.63
N HIS A 115 -13.89 -10.42 -20.76
CA HIS A 115 -13.01 -9.29 -21.11
C HIS A 115 -12.98 -8.23 -20.00
N GLU A 116 -14.13 -7.94 -19.41
CA GLU A 116 -14.23 -6.97 -18.31
C GLU A 116 -13.46 -7.43 -17.08
N GLU A 117 -13.55 -8.71 -16.74
CA GLU A 117 -12.81 -9.26 -15.62
C GLU A 117 -11.29 -9.22 -15.86
N MET A 118 -10.86 -9.46 -17.10
CA MET A 118 -9.45 -9.36 -17.47
C MET A 118 -8.94 -7.92 -17.34
N ILE A 119 -9.74 -6.95 -17.76
CA ILE A 119 -9.40 -5.53 -17.64
C ILE A 119 -9.25 -5.12 -16.15
N GLU A 120 -10.12 -5.62 -15.27
CA GLU A 120 -10.01 -5.34 -13.84
C GLU A 120 -8.71 -5.85 -13.24
N ASN A 121 -8.04 -6.81 -13.88
CA ASN A 121 -6.78 -7.37 -13.42
C ASN A 121 -5.56 -6.76 -14.10
N ILE A 122 -5.73 -5.75 -14.92
CA ILE A 122 -4.64 -4.99 -15.49
C ILE A 122 -4.18 -3.90 -14.53
#